data_d395883ec8d8cacf461945112e9e9661
#
_entry.id   d395883ec8d8cacf461945112e9e9661
#
_cell.length_a   1.000
_cell.length_b   1.000
_cell.length_c   1.000
_cell.angle_alpha   90.00
_cell.angle_beta   90.00
_cell.angle_gamma   90.00
#
_symmetry.space_group_name_H-M   'P 1'
#
loop_
_entity.id
_entity.type
_entity.pdbx_description
1 polymer ?
#
loop_
_entity_poly.entity_id
_entity_poly.type
_entity_poly.pdbx_seq_one_letter_code
_entity_poly.pdbx_strand_id
1 'polypeptide(L)'
;MSKKKEKPDDEAKQRASTLAALLKEKPRRGRPSHNVSRQNVYVALAKSQKKQMKQLAGLLADEISRADVSDLAISVLSARLEALRRAVADRNREMPEGITDLESLYLLWDLPLPTADEKEPNWTSIRVSPQQVIELGRAHGTLNAVFGANRSQIFSLALSLLEQLIEDHPLIQQYTTVEELRKRIIELHS
;
A
#
# COMPACT_ATOMS: atom_id res chain seq x y z
N MET A 1 23.29 -24.67 70.27
CA MET A 1 23.43 -24.86 68.82
C MET A 1 22.04 -25.14 68.23
N SER A 2 21.37 -24.13 67.73
CA SER A 2 19.99 -24.25 67.16
C SER A 2 20.12 -24.19 65.63
N LYS A 3 19.83 -25.27 64.95
CA LYS A 3 19.75 -25.36 63.49
C LYS A 3 18.44 -24.73 63.03
N LYS A 4 18.52 -23.61 62.33
CA LYS A 4 17.39 -22.95 61.61
C LYS A 4 17.05 -23.84 60.42
N LYS A 5 15.88 -24.48 60.40
CA LYS A 5 15.30 -25.16 59.24
C LYS A 5 14.83 -24.09 58.29
N GLU A 6 15.49 -23.96 57.15
CA GLU A 6 14.98 -23.20 56.02
C GLU A 6 13.77 -23.92 55.43
N LYS A 7 12.69 -23.16 55.18
CA LYS A 7 11.46 -23.67 54.60
C LYS A 7 11.58 -23.65 53.07
N PRO A 8 11.37 -24.80 52.39
CA PRO A 8 11.46 -24.85 50.90
C PRO A 8 10.29 -24.17 50.19
N ASP A 9 9.28 -23.65 50.89
CA ASP A 9 8.07 -23.08 50.28
C ASP A 9 8.21 -21.65 49.77
N ASP A 10 9.22 -20.88 50.21
CA ASP A 10 9.36 -19.49 49.85
C ASP A 10 9.99 -19.31 48.44
N GLU A 11 10.89 -20.20 48.04
CA GLU A 11 11.50 -20.18 46.70
C GLU A 11 10.51 -20.54 45.59
N ALA A 12 9.58 -21.48 45.85
CA ALA A 12 8.57 -21.89 44.88
C ALA A 12 7.54 -20.77 44.68
N LYS A 13 7.17 -20.02 45.72
CA LYS A 13 6.27 -18.86 45.64
C LYS A 13 6.91 -17.67 44.91
N GLN A 14 8.21 -17.47 45.12
CA GLN A 14 8.95 -16.41 44.41
C GLN A 14 9.08 -16.69 42.92
N ARG A 15 9.33 -17.96 42.51
CA ARG A 15 9.37 -18.35 41.08
C ARG A 15 8.00 -18.27 40.41
N ALA A 16 6.94 -18.69 41.08
CA ALA A 16 5.56 -18.53 40.56
C ALA A 16 5.15 -17.07 40.40
N SER A 17 5.59 -16.19 41.32
CA SER A 17 5.37 -14.75 41.24
C SER A 17 6.12 -14.12 40.05
N THR A 18 7.34 -14.57 39.76
CA THR A 18 8.16 -14.04 38.65
C THR A 18 7.60 -14.49 37.29
N LEU A 19 7.12 -15.74 37.18
CA LEU A 19 6.46 -16.26 36.00
C LEU A 19 5.12 -15.56 35.72
N ALA A 20 4.32 -15.34 36.78
CA ALA A 20 3.07 -14.60 36.68
C ALA A 20 3.29 -13.12 36.27
N ALA A 21 4.42 -12.52 36.70
CA ALA A 21 4.80 -11.17 36.31
C ALA A 21 5.30 -11.10 34.85
N LEU A 22 5.95 -12.16 34.36
CA LEU A 22 6.38 -12.27 32.96
C LEU A 22 5.21 -12.55 32.00
N LEU A 23 4.19 -13.28 32.49
CA LEU A 23 2.98 -13.59 31.72
C LEU A 23 1.93 -12.46 31.74
N LYS A 24 2.04 -11.50 32.66
CA LYS A 24 1.26 -10.27 32.57
C LYS A 24 1.79 -9.44 31.41
N GLU A 25 1.13 -9.55 30.27
CA GLU A 25 1.36 -8.63 29.15
C GLU A 25 1.22 -7.20 29.68
N LYS A 26 2.35 -6.51 29.78
CA LYS A 26 2.33 -5.06 30.04
C LYS A 26 1.52 -4.44 28.90
N PRO A 27 0.48 -3.63 29.18
CA PRO A 27 -0.26 -2.95 28.13
C PRO A 27 0.77 -2.17 27.31
N ARG A 28 0.92 -2.54 26.04
CA ARG A 28 1.83 -1.85 25.11
C ARG A 28 1.31 -0.44 24.96
N ARG A 29 2.00 0.52 25.58
CA ARG A 29 1.78 1.94 25.34
C ARG A 29 2.26 2.23 23.93
N GLY A 30 1.34 2.27 22.97
CA GLY A 30 1.63 2.53 21.57
C GLY A 30 0.36 2.38 20.72
N ARG A 31 0.40 2.94 19.53
CA ARG A 31 -0.65 2.75 18.54
C ARG A 31 -0.83 1.25 18.31
N PRO A 32 -2.08 0.72 18.25
CA PRO A 32 -2.32 -0.69 17.93
C PRO A 32 -1.53 -1.07 16.67
N SER A 33 -0.80 -2.19 16.73
CA SER A 33 -0.12 -2.70 15.54
C SER A 33 -1.18 -3.15 14.54
N HIS A 34 -1.07 -2.69 13.30
CA HIS A 34 -1.86 -3.29 12.23
C HIS A 34 -1.55 -4.78 12.16
N ASN A 35 -2.56 -5.62 11.91
CA ASN A 35 -2.42 -7.07 11.80
C ASN A 35 -1.46 -7.51 10.69
N VAL A 36 -1.13 -6.61 9.77
CA VAL A 36 -0.19 -6.85 8.66
C VAL A 36 1.08 -6.07 8.89
N SER A 37 2.23 -6.77 8.88
CA SER A 37 3.56 -6.15 8.91
C SER A 37 3.77 -5.39 7.59
N ARG A 38 3.86 -4.05 7.65
CA ARG A 38 4.08 -3.19 6.48
C ARG A 38 5.54 -2.82 6.35
N GLN A 39 6.04 -2.79 5.14
CA GLN A 39 7.39 -2.36 4.79
C GLN A 39 7.41 -0.90 4.37
N ASN A 40 8.53 -0.23 4.61
CA ASN A 40 8.76 1.12 4.11
C ASN A 40 9.34 1.04 2.70
N VAL A 41 8.68 1.69 1.77
CA VAL A 41 9.15 1.88 0.38
C VAL A 41 9.45 3.35 0.19
N TYR A 42 10.62 3.67 -0.34
CA TYR A 42 11.03 5.05 -0.59
C TYR A 42 10.61 5.49 -1.99
N VAL A 43 9.92 6.61 -2.06
CA VAL A 43 9.47 7.28 -3.28
C VAL A 43 9.66 8.79 -3.14
N ALA A 44 9.93 9.47 -4.22
CA ALA A 44 9.95 10.94 -4.26
C ALA A 44 8.55 11.43 -4.64
N LEU A 45 7.89 12.17 -3.75
CA LEU A 45 6.53 12.68 -3.95
C LEU A 45 6.51 14.20 -3.84
N ALA A 46 5.81 14.83 -4.75
CA ALA A 46 5.47 16.24 -4.70
C ALA A 46 4.53 16.54 -3.52
N LYS A 47 4.41 17.81 -3.14
CA LYS A 47 3.50 18.23 -2.07
C LYS A 47 2.03 17.97 -2.41
N SER A 48 1.66 18.16 -3.68
CA SER A 48 0.33 17.87 -4.23
C SER A 48 -0.01 16.39 -4.05
N GLN A 49 0.87 15.47 -4.42
CA GLN A 49 0.67 14.03 -4.29
C GLN A 49 0.53 13.59 -2.82
N LYS A 50 1.27 14.21 -1.90
CA LYS A 50 1.08 13.99 -0.45
C LYS A 50 -0.28 14.48 0.02
N LYS A 51 -0.77 15.61 -0.53
CA LYS A 51 -2.11 16.13 -0.26
C LYS A 51 -3.17 15.22 -0.87
N GLN A 52 -2.99 14.78 -2.11
CA GLN A 52 -3.85 13.81 -2.81
C GLN A 52 -4.02 12.52 -2.00
N MET A 53 -2.94 11.90 -1.53
CA MET A 53 -3.02 10.73 -0.64
C MET A 53 -3.86 10.98 0.62
N LYS A 54 -3.78 12.20 1.19
CA LYS A 54 -4.60 12.56 2.35
C LYS A 54 -6.07 12.75 1.99
N GLN A 55 -6.34 13.35 0.84
CA GLN A 55 -7.69 13.54 0.32
C GLN A 55 -8.35 12.20 -0.01
N LEU A 56 -7.65 11.31 -0.70
CA LEU A 56 -8.13 9.96 -1.01
C LEU A 56 -8.45 9.15 0.26
N ALA A 57 -7.61 9.26 1.30
CA ALA A 57 -7.92 8.63 2.59
C ALA A 57 -9.18 9.22 3.26
N GLY A 58 -9.48 10.49 3.03
CA GLY A 58 -10.69 11.13 3.55
C GLY A 58 -11.96 10.88 2.73
N LEU A 59 -11.83 10.36 1.50
CA LEU A 59 -12.95 9.96 0.64
C LEU A 59 -13.36 8.51 0.88
N LEU A 60 -12.48 7.69 1.42
CA LEU A 60 -12.74 6.30 1.77
C LEU A 60 -13.30 6.20 3.19
N ALA A 61 -13.83 5.04 3.56
CA ALA A 61 -14.38 4.80 4.89
C ALA A 61 -13.32 5.05 6.00
N ASP A 62 -13.78 5.46 7.18
CA ASP A 62 -12.91 5.83 8.32
C ASP A 62 -11.96 4.71 8.76
N GLU A 63 -12.32 3.47 8.49
CA GLU A 63 -11.50 2.28 8.75
C GLU A 63 -10.29 2.16 7.82
N ILE A 64 -10.33 2.83 6.64
CA ILE A 64 -9.26 2.82 5.65
C ILE A 64 -8.18 3.84 6.03
N SER A 65 -7.04 3.37 6.44
CA SER A 65 -5.94 4.22 6.84
C SER A 65 -5.19 4.80 5.62
N ARG A 66 -4.46 5.91 5.84
CA ARG A 66 -3.59 6.48 4.80
C ARG A 66 -2.55 5.48 4.25
N ALA A 67 -2.14 4.50 5.05
CA ALA A 67 -1.24 3.45 4.59
C ALA A 67 -1.96 2.47 3.64
N ASP A 68 -3.28 2.29 3.81
CA ASP A 68 -4.09 1.47 2.91
C ASP A 68 -4.28 2.12 1.55
N VAL A 69 -4.31 3.47 1.47
CA VAL A 69 -4.34 4.20 0.20
C VAL A 69 -3.16 3.80 -0.70
N SER A 70 -1.96 3.64 -0.12
CA SER A 70 -0.80 3.18 -0.89
C SER A 70 -1.01 1.77 -1.45
N ASP A 71 -1.55 0.87 -0.64
CA ASP A 71 -1.84 -0.50 -1.06
C ASP A 71 -2.93 -0.55 -2.14
N LEU A 72 -3.98 0.25 -2.00
CA LEU A 72 -5.07 0.33 -2.98
C LEU A 72 -4.61 0.92 -4.31
N ALA A 73 -3.81 1.99 -4.29
CA ALA A 73 -3.24 2.58 -5.49
C ALA A 73 -2.42 1.56 -6.29
N ILE A 74 -1.54 0.80 -5.61
CA ILE A 74 -0.75 -0.25 -6.25
C ILE A 74 -1.67 -1.36 -6.78
N SER A 75 -2.75 -1.71 -6.08
CA SER A 75 -3.71 -2.72 -6.53
C SER A 75 -4.41 -2.31 -7.82
N VAL A 76 -4.83 -1.03 -7.94
CA VAL A 76 -5.46 -0.50 -9.17
C VAL A 76 -4.48 -0.55 -10.33
N LEU A 77 -3.25 -0.08 -10.12
CA LEU A 77 -2.21 -0.13 -11.15
C LEU A 77 -1.96 -1.56 -11.64
N SER A 78 -1.81 -2.51 -10.70
CA SER A 78 -1.57 -3.91 -11.05
C SER A 78 -2.73 -4.51 -11.86
N ALA A 79 -3.98 -4.20 -11.46
CA ALA A 79 -5.17 -4.66 -12.18
C ALA A 79 -5.25 -4.06 -13.60
N ARG A 80 -4.97 -2.76 -13.76
CA ARG A 80 -4.93 -2.08 -15.07
C ARG A 80 -3.84 -2.64 -15.99
N LEU A 81 -2.64 -2.86 -15.45
CA LEU A 81 -1.55 -3.47 -16.24
C LEU A 81 -1.86 -4.90 -16.65
N GLU A 82 -2.48 -5.68 -15.79
CA GLU A 82 -2.90 -7.05 -16.12
C GLU A 82 -4.03 -7.07 -17.16
N ALA A 83 -4.99 -6.16 -17.09
CA ALA A 83 -6.03 -5.99 -18.10
C ALA A 83 -5.43 -5.59 -19.45
N LEU A 84 -4.47 -4.66 -19.47
CA LEU A 84 -3.76 -4.26 -20.68
C LEU A 84 -2.99 -5.45 -21.28
N ARG A 85 -2.26 -6.20 -20.45
CA ARG A 85 -1.51 -7.39 -20.87
C ARG A 85 -2.43 -8.43 -21.51
N ARG A 86 -3.60 -8.70 -20.93
CA ARG A 86 -4.60 -9.62 -21.49
C ARG A 86 -5.14 -9.11 -22.82
N ALA A 87 -5.49 -7.84 -22.90
CA ALA A 87 -6.02 -7.24 -24.13
C ALA A 87 -5.00 -7.30 -25.30
N VAL A 88 -3.71 -7.19 -25.02
CA VAL A 88 -2.64 -7.34 -26.00
C VAL A 88 -2.46 -8.81 -26.39
N ALA A 89 -2.45 -9.73 -25.42
CA ALA A 89 -2.29 -11.16 -25.65
C ALA A 89 -3.44 -11.75 -26.47
N ASP A 90 -4.71 -11.44 -26.12
CA ASP A 90 -5.90 -11.95 -26.79
C ASP A 90 -6.04 -11.50 -28.25
N ARG A 91 -5.44 -10.38 -28.61
CA ARG A 91 -5.55 -9.82 -29.96
C ARG A 91 -4.37 -10.13 -30.87
N ASN A 92 -3.39 -10.89 -30.39
CA ASN A 92 -2.12 -11.11 -31.09
C ASN A 92 -1.50 -9.77 -31.59
N ARG A 93 -1.72 -8.69 -30.80
CA ARG A 93 -1.30 -7.35 -31.16
C ARG A 93 -0.04 -7.01 -30.37
N GLU A 94 0.89 -6.40 -31.05
CA GLU A 94 1.94 -5.59 -30.42
C GLU A 94 1.29 -4.49 -29.59
N MET A 95 2.05 -3.93 -28.64
CA MET A 95 1.58 -2.73 -27.89
C MET A 95 0.92 -1.75 -28.87
N PRO A 96 -0.21 -1.12 -28.51
CA PRO A 96 -0.84 -0.15 -29.41
C PRO A 96 0.19 0.84 -29.91
N GLU A 97 0.24 1.04 -31.22
CA GLU A 97 1.11 2.04 -31.84
C GLU A 97 0.89 3.40 -31.14
N GLY A 98 1.97 4.04 -30.69
CA GLY A 98 1.89 5.33 -29.98
C GLY A 98 2.08 5.27 -28.48
N ILE A 99 2.17 4.08 -27.84
CA ILE A 99 2.56 3.99 -26.42
C ILE A 99 4.09 3.86 -26.35
N THR A 100 4.77 4.99 -26.31
CA THR A 100 6.23 5.07 -26.36
C THR A 100 6.86 5.49 -25.03
N ASP A 101 6.09 6.07 -24.13
CA ASP A 101 6.54 6.63 -22.87
C ASP A 101 5.46 6.52 -21.78
N LEU A 102 5.80 6.93 -20.57
CA LEU A 102 4.87 6.89 -19.44
C LEU A 102 3.67 7.84 -19.63
N GLU A 103 3.85 8.97 -20.31
CA GLU A 103 2.78 9.94 -20.56
C GLU A 103 1.71 9.35 -21.48
N SER A 104 2.11 8.50 -22.43
CA SER A 104 1.19 7.76 -23.28
C SER A 104 0.25 6.85 -22.48
N LEU A 105 0.69 6.31 -21.33
CA LEU A 105 -0.19 5.55 -20.44
C LEU A 105 -1.21 6.46 -19.73
N TYR A 106 -0.82 7.67 -19.35
CA TYR A 106 -1.78 8.65 -18.81
C TYR A 106 -2.88 8.95 -19.83
N LEU A 107 -2.50 9.18 -21.09
CA LEU A 107 -3.45 9.42 -22.18
C LEU A 107 -4.32 8.19 -22.49
N LEU A 108 -3.74 6.99 -22.50
CA LEU A 108 -4.46 5.75 -22.74
C LEU A 108 -5.57 5.50 -21.69
N TRP A 109 -5.33 5.92 -20.46
CA TRP A 109 -6.25 5.74 -19.35
C TRP A 109 -7.06 7.01 -19.00
N ASP A 110 -7.00 8.01 -19.86
CA ASP A 110 -7.71 9.30 -19.69
C ASP A 110 -7.39 9.98 -18.36
N LEU A 111 -6.11 9.94 -17.97
CA LEU A 111 -5.61 10.55 -16.76
C LEU A 111 -5.04 11.94 -17.03
N PRO A 112 -5.15 12.88 -16.07
CA PRO A 112 -4.47 14.15 -16.19
C PRO A 112 -2.96 13.96 -16.17
N LEU A 113 -2.26 14.60 -17.12
CA LEU A 113 -0.81 14.57 -17.18
C LEU A 113 -0.21 15.22 -15.93
N PRO A 114 0.90 14.67 -15.40
CA PRO A 114 1.61 15.30 -14.30
C PRO A 114 2.06 16.71 -14.67
N THR A 115 1.76 17.70 -13.83
CA THR A 115 2.19 19.08 -14.07
C THR A 115 3.68 19.25 -13.77
N ALA A 116 4.41 19.87 -14.71
CA ALA A 116 5.84 20.14 -14.59
C ALA A 116 6.20 21.17 -13.49
N ASP A 117 5.22 21.96 -13.05
CA ASP A 117 5.40 23.07 -12.11
C ASP A 117 5.57 22.68 -10.64
N GLU A 118 5.62 21.40 -10.34
CA GLU A 118 5.79 20.98 -8.97
C GLU A 118 7.26 21.03 -8.56
N LYS A 119 7.54 21.89 -7.57
CA LYS A 119 8.81 21.96 -6.86
C LYS A 119 9.35 20.55 -6.63
N GLU A 120 10.64 20.40 -6.79
CA GLU A 120 11.38 19.12 -6.66
C GLU A 120 10.71 18.12 -5.70
N PRO A 121 10.38 16.94 -6.17
CA PRO A 121 9.73 15.94 -5.33
C PRO A 121 10.68 15.55 -4.18
N ASN A 122 10.16 15.52 -2.97
CA ASN A 122 10.94 15.15 -1.80
C ASN A 122 10.82 13.65 -1.49
N TRP A 123 11.93 13.03 -1.22
CA TRP A 123 11.97 11.65 -0.78
C TRP A 123 11.12 11.46 0.49
N THR A 124 10.29 10.45 0.47
CA THR A 124 9.45 10.06 1.60
C THR A 124 9.30 8.54 1.62
N SER A 125 8.94 8.00 2.76
CA SER A 125 8.58 6.59 2.86
C SER A 125 7.07 6.43 2.85
N ILE A 126 6.58 5.51 2.03
CA ILE A 126 5.21 4.99 2.09
C ILE A 126 5.24 3.62 2.78
N ARG A 127 4.19 3.32 3.53
CA ARG A 127 4.05 2.02 4.19
C ARG A 127 3.18 1.12 3.34
N VAL A 128 3.71 -0.01 2.93
CA VAL A 128 3.10 -0.91 1.95
C VAL A 128 3.10 -2.33 2.50
N SER A 129 2.02 -3.07 2.28
CA SER A 129 1.93 -4.49 2.65
C SER A 129 2.89 -5.34 1.80
N PRO A 130 3.38 -6.49 2.30
CA PRO A 130 4.35 -7.31 1.58
C PRO A 130 3.90 -7.71 0.18
N GLN A 131 2.63 -8.03 0.00
CA GLN A 131 2.07 -8.36 -1.31
C GLN A 131 2.19 -7.18 -2.28
N GLN A 132 1.86 -5.98 -1.83
CA GLN A 132 1.91 -4.78 -2.67
C GLN A 132 3.33 -4.32 -2.96
N VAL A 133 4.31 -4.66 -2.11
CA VAL A 133 5.73 -4.45 -2.44
C VAL A 133 6.14 -5.30 -3.65
N ILE A 134 5.66 -6.54 -3.73
CA ILE A 134 5.91 -7.44 -4.87
C ILE A 134 5.24 -6.87 -6.13
N GLU A 135 3.97 -6.47 -6.04
CA GLU A 135 3.23 -5.91 -7.17
C GLU A 135 3.86 -4.60 -7.68
N LEU A 136 4.24 -3.70 -6.79
CA LEU A 136 4.97 -2.49 -7.18
C LEU A 136 6.32 -2.81 -7.82
N GLY A 137 7.01 -3.85 -7.35
CA GLY A 137 8.25 -4.35 -7.94
C GLY A 137 8.04 -4.87 -9.37
N ARG A 138 6.97 -5.63 -9.61
CA ARG A 138 6.59 -6.11 -10.94
C ARG A 138 6.24 -4.96 -11.89
N ALA A 139 5.36 -4.06 -11.44
CA ALA A 139 5.01 -2.87 -12.21
C ALA A 139 6.26 -2.04 -12.55
N HIS A 140 7.15 -1.82 -11.57
CA HIS A 140 8.41 -1.12 -11.79
C HIS A 140 9.30 -1.85 -12.79
N GLY A 141 9.49 -3.16 -12.67
CA GLY A 141 10.29 -3.93 -13.63
C GLY A 141 9.78 -3.78 -15.07
N THR A 142 8.46 -3.91 -15.25
CA THR A 142 7.83 -3.80 -16.58
C THR A 142 7.92 -2.36 -17.13
N LEU A 143 7.46 -1.36 -16.38
CA LEU A 143 7.41 0.01 -16.89
C LEU A 143 8.78 0.68 -16.99
N ASN A 144 9.74 0.27 -16.17
CA ASN A 144 11.12 0.72 -16.30
C ASN A 144 11.78 0.14 -17.55
N ALA A 145 11.58 -1.15 -17.82
CA ALA A 145 12.16 -1.80 -19.01
C ALA A 145 11.62 -1.20 -20.33
N VAL A 146 10.34 -0.80 -20.35
CA VAL A 146 9.69 -0.28 -21.57
C VAL A 146 9.87 1.23 -21.71
N PHE A 147 9.70 1.99 -20.62
CA PHE A 147 9.60 3.46 -20.63
C PHE A 147 10.69 4.17 -19.83
N GLY A 148 11.61 3.44 -19.18
CA GLY A 148 12.60 4.03 -18.28
C GLY A 148 11.98 4.65 -17.00
N ALA A 149 10.73 4.34 -16.71
CA ALA A 149 9.99 4.94 -15.59
C ALA A 149 10.58 4.53 -14.24
N ASN A 150 10.81 5.50 -13.36
CA ASN A 150 11.27 5.22 -12.01
C ASN A 150 10.10 4.91 -11.07
N ARG A 151 10.41 4.32 -9.89
CA ARG A 151 9.40 3.90 -8.92
C ARG A 151 8.49 5.03 -8.44
N SER A 152 9.00 6.26 -8.36
CA SER A 152 8.22 7.43 -7.94
C SER A 152 7.17 7.81 -8.97
N GLN A 153 7.56 7.83 -10.24
CA GLN A 153 6.64 8.09 -11.36
C GLN A 153 5.55 7.01 -11.46
N ILE A 154 5.92 5.75 -11.24
CA ILE A 154 4.98 4.63 -11.25
C ILE A 154 3.99 4.72 -10.07
N PHE A 155 4.47 5.11 -8.90
CA PHE A 155 3.58 5.32 -7.76
C PHE A 155 2.68 6.54 -7.95
N SER A 156 3.14 7.60 -8.62
CA SER A 156 2.34 8.75 -9.01
C SER A 156 1.21 8.34 -9.96
N LEU A 157 1.51 7.54 -10.98
CA LEU A 157 0.51 6.97 -11.89
C LEU A 157 -0.51 6.12 -11.12
N ALA A 158 -0.07 5.31 -10.16
CA ALA A 158 -0.96 4.50 -9.32
C ALA A 158 -1.93 5.37 -8.49
N LEU A 159 -1.48 6.52 -7.98
CA LEU A 159 -2.33 7.46 -7.25
C LEU A 159 -3.39 8.10 -8.15
N SER A 160 -3.02 8.50 -9.36
CA SER A 160 -3.96 9.07 -10.35
C SER A 160 -5.02 8.04 -10.75
N LEU A 161 -4.64 6.79 -10.94
CA LEU A 161 -5.58 5.69 -11.22
C LEU A 161 -6.55 5.43 -10.07
N LEU A 162 -6.08 5.49 -8.83
CA LEU A 162 -6.97 5.32 -7.67
C LEU A 162 -7.94 6.49 -7.55
N GLU A 163 -7.50 7.72 -7.81
CA GLU A 163 -8.37 8.91 -7.82
C GLU A 163 -9.47 8.77 -8.85
N GLN A 164 -9.11 8.47 -10.11
CA GLN A 164 -10.06 8.22 -11.18
C GLN A 164 -11.06 7.10 -10.82
N LEU A 165 -10.57 6.00 -10.26
CA LEU A 165 -11.44 4.89 -9.86
C LEU A 165 -12.49 5.30 -8.82
N ILE A 166 -12.12 6.15 -7.84
CA ILE A 166 -13.04 6.64 -6.81
C ILE A 166 -14.06 7.62 -7.43
N GLU A 167 -13.65 8.43 -8.38
CA GLU A 167 -14.53 9.38 -9.10
C GLU A 167 -15.53 8.64 -10.01
N ASP A 168 -15.05 7.65 -10.78
CA ASP A 168 -15.87 6.87 -11.70
C ASP A 168 -16.84 5.90 -10.98
N HIS A 169 -16.47 5.48 -9.78
CA HIS A 169 -17.22 4.49 -9.00
C HIS A 169 -17.47 4.95 -7.55
N PRO A 170 -18.35 5.92 -7.30
CA PRO A 170 -18.59 6.46 -5.95
C PRO A 170 -19.01 5.40 -4.91
N LEU A 171 -19.61 4.31 -5.34
CA LEU A 171 -20.00 3.18 -4.47
C LEU A 171 -18.81 2.50 -3.79
N ILE A 172 -17.60 2.67 -4.32
CA ILE A 172 -16.35 2.18 -3.71
C ILE A 172 -16.14 2.76 -2.31
N GLN A 173 -16.61 3.98 -2.05
CA GLN A 173 -16.50 4.65 -0.76
C GLN A 173 -17.31 3.98 0.36
N GLN A 174 -18.24 3.08 0.02
CA GLN A 174 -19.06 2.35 0.99
C GLN A 174 -18.40 1.11 1.57
N TYR A 175 -17.31 0.64 0.96
CA TYR A 175 -16.57 -0.51 1.48
C TYR A 175 -15.72 -0.13 2.68
N THR A 176 -15.83 -0.90 3.74
CA THR A 176 -15.16 -0.64 5.02
C THR A 176 -13.82 -1.38 5.16
N THR A 177 -13.59 -2.41 4.34
CA THR A 177 -12.37 -3.20 4.39
C THR A 177 -11.52 -3.09 3.12
N VAL A 178 -10.20 -3.14 3.30
CA VAL A 178 -9.24 -3.12 2.18
C VAL A 178 -9.39 -4.35 1.28
N GLU A 179 -9.74 -5.49 1.86
CA GLU A 179 -9.95 -6.76 1.15
C GLU A 179 -11.13 -6.68 0.20
N GLU A 180 -12.25 -6.13 0.64
CA GLU A 180 -13.44 -5.91 -0.21
C GLU A 180 -13.14 -4.95 -1.35
N LEU A 181 -12.45 -3.84 -1.05
CA LEU A 181 -12.01 -2.88 -2.05
C LEU A 181 -11.11 -3.52 -3.10
N ARG A 182 -10.13 -4.32 -2.69
CA ARG A 182 -9.25 -5.04 -3.61
C ARG A 182 -10.01 -6.02 -4.50
N LYS A 183 -10.93 -6.79 -3.92
CA LYS A 183 -11.78 -7.69 -4.67
C LYS A 183 -12.58 -6.92 -5.74
N ARG A 184 -13.17 -5.80 -5.35
CA ARG A 184 -13.93 -4.95 -6.28
C ARG A 184 -13.06 -4.35 -7.37
N ILE A 185 -11.84 -3.90 -7.06
CA ILE A 185 -10.87 -3.42 -8.03
C ILE A 185 -10.57 -4.50 -9.09
N ILE A 186 -10.33 -5.73 -8.66
CA ILE A 186 -10.06 -6.84 -9.58
C ILE A 186 -11.27 -7.11 -10.46
N GLU A 187 -12.49 -7.17 -9.91
CA GLU A 187 -13.73 -7.39 -10.65
C GLU A 187 -13.98 -6.33 -11.72
N LEU A 188 -13.68 -5.06 -11.44
CA LEU A 188 -13.85 -3.97 -12.40
C LEU A 188 -12.88 -4.01 -13.58
N HIS A 189 -11.79 -4.77 -13.46
CA HIS A 189 -10.74 -4.85 -14.48
C HIS A 189 -10.56 -6.28 -15.04
N SER A 190 -11.49 -7.19 -14.73
CA SER A 190 -11.46 -8.60 -15.18
C SER A 190 -12.02 -8.81 -16.57
#